data_f321f7558180fe2c77b9fd1c898c91f6
#
_entry.id   f321f7558180fe2c77b9fd1c898c91f6
#
_cell.length_a   1.000
_cell.length_b   1.000
_cell.length_c   1.000
_cell.angle_alpha   90.00
_cell.angle_beta   90.00
_cell.angle_gamma   90.00
#
_symmetry.space_group_name_H-M   'P 1'
#
loop_
_entity.id
_entity.type
_entity.pdbx_description
1 polymer ?
#
loop_
_entity_poly.entity_id
_entity_poly.type
_entity_poly.pdbx_seq_one_letter_code
_entity_poly.pdbx_strand_id
1 'polypeptide(L)'
;MLKISSVRHAYPENAEFCINRKAGHELFTFLHFYNSVDISINGKIMKTEPHSVILYNPDTPQYFKSKEPLIHDWFHFIGNINDLHFDTFKPDFIFYPNNYQNIIKTVAELEREFFDDKPNKNFLIDLKIKELLIKIDRDLVSDNSNITYKQYINVFRLLRGEMLSSLNYNWSVSDMAKKVNLSESHFFVLYKKFFGITPIADLINARLNNAKNMLLFKNLLIDDIATELGYNNTTHFIRQFKSLVGITPSQYRKKHQNNKP
;
A
#
# COMPACT_ATOMS: atom_id res chain seq x y z
N MET A 1 -21.75 9.37 -25.94
CA MET A 1 -22.06 10.21 -24.77
C MET A 1 -22.51 9.31 -23.63
N LEU A 2 -21.90 9.46 -22.47
CA LEU A 2 -22.28 8.75 -21.23
C LEU A 2 -23.36 9.56 -20.51
N LYS A 3 -24.39 8.90 -19.99
CA LYS A 3 -25.50 9.55 -19.28
C LYS A 3 -25.72 8.86 -17.94
N ILE A 4 -25.71 9.61 -16.83
CA ILE A 4 -26.03 9.11 -15.50
C ILE A 4 -27.55 8.89 -15.39
N SER A 5 -27.93 7.74 -14.81
CA SER A 5 -29.30 7.43 -14.40
C SER A 5 -29.52 7.75 -12.91
N SER A 6 -28.50 7.51 -12.09
CA SER A 6 -28.55 7.78 -10.65
C SER A 6 -27.14 7.88 -10.08
N VAL A 7 -26.98 8.69 -9.02
CA VAL A 7 -25.68 8.91 -8.35
C VAL A 7 -25.90 9.23 -6.88
N ARG A 8 -24.98 8.75 -6.02
CA ARG A 8 -24.87 9.14 -4.63
C ARG A 8 -23.41 9.24 -4.23
N HIS A 9 -23.10 10.30 -3.50
CA HIS A 9 -21.81 10.56 -2.91
C HIS A 9 -21.86 10.30 -1.40
N ALA A 10 -20.83 9.62 -0.87
CA ALA A 10 -20.65 9.30 0.55
C ALA A 10 -21.95 8.76 1.20
N TYR A 11 -22.65 7.89 0.48
CA TYR A 11 -23.95 7.40 0.91
C TYR A 11 -23.79 6.37 2.03
N PRO A 12 -24.45 6.56 3.20
CA PRO A 12 -24.34 5.65 4.31
C PRO A 12 -25.34 4.50 4.17
N GLU A 13 -24.89 3.29 4.52
CA GLU A 13 -25.71 2.11 4.67
C GLU A 13 -25.55 1.54 6.09
N ASN A 14 -26.59 0.90 6.58
CA ASN A 14 -26.56 0.24 7.89
C ASN A 14 -25.62 -0.97 7.91
N ALA A 15 -25.25 -1.43 9.10
CA ALA A 15 -24.57 -2.71 9.27
C ALA A 15 -25.39 -3.85 8.64
N GLU A 16 -24.69 -4.92 8.21
CA GLU A 16 -25.24 -6.07 7.48
C GLU A 16 -25.85 -5.72 6.10
N PHE A 17 -25.53 -4.55 5.56
CA PHE A 17 -25.95 -4.19 4.21
C PHE A 17 -25.42 -5.18 3.16
N CYS A 18 -26.30 -5.60 2.26
CA CYS A 18 -25.96 -6.58 1.24
C CYS A 18 -26.63 -6.27 -0.09
N ILE A 19 -25.86 -6.26 -1.15
CA ILE A 19 -26.36 -6.33 -2.53
C ILE A 19 -26.10 -7.72 -3.08
N ASN A 20 -27.14 -8.35 -3.62
CA ASN A 20 -27.04 -9.66 -4.30
C ASN A 20 -27.91 -9.64 -5.56
N ARG A 21 -27.37 -9.13 -6.66
CA ARG A 21 -28.02 -9.06 -7.96
C ARG A 21 -27.47 -10.16 -8.86
N LYS A 22 -28.11 -11.33 -8.85
CA LYS A 22 -27.65 -12.49 -9.63
C LYS A 22 -27.69 -12.28 -11.14
N ALA A 23 -28.65 -11.49 -11.64
CA ALA A 23 -28.74 -11.10 -13.05
C ALA A 23 -27.95 -9.82 -13.39
N GLY A 24 -27.24 -9.25 -12.42
CA GLY A 24 -26.57 -7.98 -12.59
C GLY A 24 -27.51 -6.77 -12.54
N HIS A 25 -27.06 -5.69 -13.12
CA HIS A 25 -27.80 -4.45 -13.35
C HIS A 25 -27.69 -4.08 -14.83
N GLU A 26 -28.80 -3.62 -15.45
CA GLU A 26 -28.83 -3.29 -16.88
C GLU A 26 -27.92 -2.13 -17.32
N LEU A 27 -27.38 -1.37 -16.35
CA LEU A 27 -26.49 -0.24 -16.56
C LEU A 27 -25.09 -0.53 -15.98
N PHE A 28 -24.10 0.18 -16.49
CA PHE A 28 -22.81 0.26 -15.81
C PHE A 28 -23.01 0.71 -14.37
N THR A 29 -22.37 0.03 -13.43
CA THR A 29 -22.41 0.37 -12.00
C THR A 29 -21.01 0.67 -11.49
N PHE A 30 -20.74 1.93 -11.19
CA PHE A 30 -19.51 2.34 -10.52
C PHE A 30 -19.71 2.34 -9.01
N LEU A 31 -18.73 1.78 -8.28
CA LEU A 31 -18.71 1.74 -6.82
C LEU A 31 -17.33 2.12 -6.31
N HIS A 32 -17.29 2.96 -5.29
CA HIS A 32 -16.09 3.23 -4.47
C HIS A 32 -16.45 3.02 -3.00
N PHE A 33 -15.79 2.11 -2.32
CA PHE A 33 -16.04 1.75 -0.93
C PHE A 33 -15.07 2.45 0.00
N TYR A 34 -15.56 3.23 0.96
CA TYR A 34 -14.71 3.87 1.97
C TYR A 34 -14.18 2.87 3.01
N ASN A 35 -14.93 1.79 3.22
CA ASN A 35 -14.62 0.72 4.16
C ASN A 35 -14.38 -0.60 3.39
N SER A 36 -13.83 -1.59 4.09
CA SER A 36 -13.70 -2.95 3.55
C SER A 36 -15.07 -3.62 3.40
N VAL A 37 -15.29 -4.33 2.31
CA VAL A 37 -16.49 -5.13 2.06
C VAL A 37 -16.10 -6.54 1.61
N ASP A 38 -16.97 -7.52 1.86
CA ASP A 38 -16.90 -8.82 1.23
C ASP A 38 -17.56 -8.74 -0.15
N ILE A 39 -16.83 -8.97 -1.23
CA ILE A 39 -17.29 -8.84 -2.61
C ILE A 39 -17.05 -10.12 -3.40
N SER A 40 -17.95 -10.45 -4.33
CA SER A 40 -17.75 -11.57 -5.23
C SER A 40 -17.20 -11.13 -6.58
N ILE A 41 -16.06 -11.70 -6.97
CA ILE A 41 -15.45 -11.53 -8.29
C ILE A 41 -15.30 -12.92 -8.93
N ASN A 42 -15.89 -13.12 -10.08
CA ASN A 42 -15.89 -14.41 -10.80
C ASN A 42 -16.34 -15.58 -9.90
N GLY A 43 -17.36 -15.35 -9.06
CA GLY A 43 -17.92 -16.34 -8.16
C GLY A 43 -17.09 -16.63 -6.89
N LYS A 44 -15.99 -15.95 -6.69
CA LYS A 44 -15.18 -16.05 -5.46
C LYS A 44 -15.37 -14.83 -4.57
N ILE A 45 -15.72 -15.07 -3.31
CA ILE A 45 -15.86 -14.00 -2.31
C ILE A 45 -14.46 -13.67 -1.77
N MET A 46 -14.15 -12.39 -1.74
CA MET A 46 -12.94 -11.84 -1.14
C MET A 46 -13.23 -10.58 -0.34
N LYS A 47 -12.45 -10.31 0.67
CA LYS A 47 -12.52 -9.06 1.44
C LYS A 47 -11.67 -8.00 0.78
N THR A 48 -12.24 -6.82 0.57
CA THR A 48 -11.50 -5.68 0.01
C THR A 48 -10.74 -4.91 1.09
N GLU A 49 -9.76 -4.13 0.65
CA GLU A 49 -9.21 -3.04 1.46
C GLU A 49 -10.10 -1.79 1.34
N PRO A 50 -10.02 -0.83 2.29
CA PRO A 50 -10.65 0.47 2.17
C PRO A 50 -10.25 1.18 0.86
N HIS A 51 -11.14 2.02 0.35
CA HIS A 51 -10.98 2.75 -0.90
C HIS A 51 -10.84 1.88 -2.15
N SER A 52 -11.37 0.66 -2.09
CA SER A 52 -11.52 -0.19 -3.28
C SER A 52 -12.58 0.37 -4.23
N VAL A 53 -12.33 0.18 -5.52
CA VAL A 53 -13.19 0.63 -6.61
C VAL A 53 -13.50 -0.53 -7.54
N ILE A 54 -14.72 -0.55 -8.06
CA ILE A 54 -15.13 -1.48 -9.12
C ILE A 54 -16.08 -0.77 -10.08
N LEU A 55 -15.94 -1.08 -11.36
CA LEU A 55 -16.93 -0.78 -12.40
C LEU A 55 -17.49 -2.10 -12.90
N TYR A 56 -18.75 -2.36 -12.67
CA TYR A 56 -19.45 -3.50 -13.27
C TYR A 56 -19.95 -3.17 -14.66
N ASN A 57 -19.73 -4.09 -15.60
CA ASN A 57 -20.43 -4.08 -16.88
C ASN A 57 -21.94 -4.29 -16.68
N PRO A 58 -22.76 -3.87 -17.63
CA PRO A 58 -24.18 -4.26 -17.66
C PRO A 58 -24.33 -5.78 -17.56
N ASP A 59 -25.36 -6.21 -16.85
CA ASP A 59 -25.75 -7.62 -16.67
C ASP A 59 -24.71 -8.52 -15.98
N THR A 60 -23.62 -7.95 -15.47
CA THR A 60 -22.67 -8.70 -14.64
C THR A 60 -23.24 -8.91 -13.24
N PRO A 61 -23.24 -10.16 -12.72
CA PRO A 61 -23.67 -10.44 -11.36
C PRO A 61 -22.93 -9.60 -10.32
N GLN A 62 -23.68 -8.99 -9.40
CA GLN A 62 -23.16 -8.10 -8.37
C GLN A 62 -23.44 -8.67 -7.00
N TYR A 63 -22.40 -8.90 -6.22
CA TYR A 63 -22.52 -9.25 -4.81
C TYR A 63 -21.49 -8.50 -4.00
N PHE A 64 -21.94 -7.76 -3.00
CA PHE A 64 -21.09 -7.28 -1.92
C PHE A 64 -21.87 -7.18 -0.61
N LYS A 65 -21.18 -7.37 0.50
CA LYS A 65 -21.73 -7.30 1.85
C LYS A 65 -20.77 -6.57 2.77
N SER A 66 -21.32 -5.76 3.66
CA SER A 66 -20.60 -5.18 4.81
C SER A 66 -21.22 -5.63 6.11
N LYS A 67 -20.40 -6.06 7.07
CA LYS A 67 -20.84 -6.37 8.43
C LYS A 67 -21.01 -5.12 9.29
N GLU A 68 -20.16 -4.13 9.03
CA GLU A 68 -20.17 -2.83 9.69
C GLU A 68 -20.96 -1.80 8.85
N PRO A 69 -21.37 -0.66 9.43
CA PRO A 69 -21.92 0.42 8.64
C PRO A 69 -21.01 0.77 7.48
N LEU A 70 -21.57 0.87 6.29
CA LEU A 70 -20.83 1.12 5.05
C LEU A 70 -21.03 2.57 4.60
N ILE A 71 -19.96 3.19 4.14
CA ILE A 71 -20.02 4.44 3.36
C ILE A 71 -19.47 4.13 1.97
N HIS A 72 -20.20 4.51 0.94
CA HIS A 72 -19.76 4.30 -0.43
C HIS A 72 -20.26 5.39 -1.38
N ASP A 73 -19.51 5.62 -2.46
CA ASP A 73 -19.93 6.37 -3.63
C ASP A 73 -20.47 5.38 -4.67
N TRP A 74 -21.52 5.74 -5.37
CA TRP A 74 -22.00 4.97 -6.49
C TRP A 74 -22.73 5.79 -7.53
N PHE A 75 -22.63 5.36 -8.77
CA PHE A 75 -23.46 5.86 -9.85
C PHE A 75 -23.71 4.79 -10.90
N HIS A 76 -24.90 4.88 -11.50
CA HIS A 76 -25.30 4.09 -12.66
C HIS A 76 -25.31 4.96 -13.89
N PHE A 77 -24.78 4.44 -14.99
CA PHE A 77 -24.76 5.17 -16.24
C PHE A 77 -24.91 4.26 -17.46
N ILE A 78 -25.33 4.85 -18.59
CA ILE A 78 -25.45 4.20 -19.89
C ILE A 78 -24.56 4.90 -20.91
N GLY A 79 -24.11 4.16 -21.91
CA GLY A 79 -23.34 4.65 -23.03
C GLY A 79 -22.21 3.72 -23.42
N ASN A 80 -21.36 4.15 -24.33
CA ASN A 80 -20.23 3.37 -24.82
C ASN A 80 -18.94 3.86 -24.17
N ILE A 81 -18.23 2.97 -23.48
CA ILE A 81 -16.91 3.23 -22.89
C ILE A 81 -15.76 2.68 -23.75
N ASN A 82 -16.06 1.95 -24.85
CA ASN A 82 -15.04 1.34 -25.71
C ASN A 82 -14.18 2.37 -26.45
N ASP A 83 -14.68 3.61 -26.59
CA ASP A 83 -13.90 4.72 -27.14
C ASP A 83 -12.81 5.23 -26.17
N LEU A 84 -12.89 4.81 -24.90
CA LEU A 84 -11.86 5.05 -23.92
C LEU A 84 -10.89 3.85 -23.97
N HIS A 85 -9.78 4.05 -24.62
CA HIS A 85 -8.74 3.03 -24.66
C HIS A 85 -8.07 2.93 -23.29
N PHE A 86 -8.39 1.87 -22.55
CA PHE A 86 -7.79 1.59 -21.25
C PHE A 86 -6.60 0.66 -21.42
N ASP A 87 -5.48 1.00 -20.81
CA ASP A 87 -4.27 0.17 -20.82
C ASP A 87 -4.31 -0.91 -19.72
N THR A 88 -4.85 -0.58 -18.57
CA THR A 88 -4.83 -1.45 -17.38
C THR A 88 -6.20 -1.67 -16.78
N PHE A 89 -7.05 -0.64 -16.81
CA PHE A 89 -8.39 -0.67 -16.23
C PHE A 89 -9.29 -1.68 -16.96
N LYS A 90 -9.85 -2.63 -16.21
CA LYS A 90 -10.80 -3.62 -16.73
C LYS A 90 -12.06 -3.61 -15.88
N PRO A 91 -13.26 -3.39 -16.48
CA PRO A 91 -14.50 -3.60 -15.76
C PRO A 91 -14.57 -5.02 -15.14
N ASP A 92 -15.38 -5.18 -14.11
CA ASP A 92 -15.58 -6.41 -13.34
C ASP A 92 -14.38 -6.87 -12.51
N PHE A 93 -13.36 -6.02 -12.36
CA PHE A 93 -12.23 -6.23 -11.47
C PHE A 93 -12.15 -5.14 -10.40
N ILE A 94 -11.58 -5.49 -9.24
CA ILE A 94 -11.35 -4.53 -8.15
C ILE A 94 -10.00 -3.85 -8.34
N PHE A 95 -9.96 -2.56 -8.11
CA PHE A 95 -8.73 -1.78 -8.04
C PHE A 95 -8.65 -0.94 -6.78
N TYR A 96 -7.44 -0.52 -6.48
CA TYR A 96 -7.10 0.30 -5.33
C TYR A 96 -6.36 1.53 -5.82
N PRO A 97 -7.07 2.61 -6.19
CA PRO A 97 -6.45 3.82 -6.72
C PRO A 97 -5.61 4.50 -5.64
N ASN A 98 -4.42 4.99 -6.02
CA ASN A 98 -3.56 5.75 -5.11
C ASN A 98 -4.18 7.09 -4.74
N ASN A 99 -4.86 7.71 -5.71
CA ASN A 99 -5.51 9.01 -5.54
C ASN A 99 -7.03 8.89 -5.43
N TYR A 100 -7.50 8.13 -4.43
CA TYR A 100 -8.94 8.00 -4.16
C TYR A 100 -9.62 9.34 -3.81
N GLN A 101 -8.88 10.35 -3.33
CA GLN A 101 -9.41 11.69 -3.06
C GLN A 101 -9.99 12.34 -4.32
N ASN A 102 -9.37 12.08 -5.48
CA ASN A 102 -9.89 12.57 -6.75
C ASN A 102 -11.23 11.89 -7.12
N ILE A 103 -11.41 10.63 -6.75
CA ILE A 103 -12.70 9.91 -6.97
C ILE A 103 -13.78 10.53 -6.12
N ILE A 104 -13.54 10.70 -4.82
CA ILE A 104 -14.44 11.34 -3.86
C ILE A 104 -14.91 12.70 -4.40
N LYS A 105 -13.95 13.55 -4.78
CA LYS A 105 -14.23 14.88 -5.32
C LYS A 105 -15.08 14.80 -6.60
N THR A 106 -14.71 13.91 -7.54
CA THR A 106 -15.39 13.81 -8.83
C THR A 106 -16.82 13.29 -8.66
N VAL A 107 -17.05 12.28 -7.78
CA VAL A 107 -18.41 11.77 -7.55
C VAL A 107 -19.29 12.82 -6.84
N ALA A 108 -18.75 13.58 -5.89
CA ALA A 108 -19.45 14.70 -5.28
C ALA A 108 -19.85 15.77 -6.32
N GLU A 109 -18.97 16.06 -7.28
CA GLU A 109 -19.26 16.98 -8.37
C GLU A 109 -20.29 16.40 -9.34
N LEU A 110 -20.25 15.10 -9.65
CA LEU A 110 -21.24 14.41 -10.48
C LEU A 110 -22.62 14.43 -9.83
N GLU A 111 -22.71 14.16 -8.51
CA GLU A 111 -23.97 14.22 -7.78
C GLU A 111 -24.57 15.64 -7.82
N ARG A 112 -23.75 16.66 -7.56
CA ARG A 112 -24.19 18.06 -7.62
C ARG A 112 -24.71 18.43 -9.02
N GLU A 113 -23.94 18.07 -10.06
CA GLU A 113 -24.32 18.34 -11.45
C GLU A 113 -25.60 17.59 -11.86
N PHE A 114 -25.77 16.35 -11.36
CA PHE A 114 -26.93 15.52 -11.63
C PHE A 114 -28.24 16.17 -11.12
N PHE A 115 -28.18 16.81 -9.94
CA PHE A 115 -29.34 17.48 -9.35
C PHE A 115 -29.47 18.97 -9.75
N ASP A 116 -28.47 19.55 -10.41
CA ASP A 116 -28.53 20.90 -10.97
C ASP A 116 -29.28 20.89 -12.31
N ASP A 117 -29.87 22.00 -12.68
CA ASP A 117 -30.66 22.15 -13.93
C ASP A 117 -30.05 23.20 -14.88
N LYS A 118 -28.70 23.27 -14.86
CA LYS A 118 -27.93 24.22 -15.68
C LYS A 118 -27.78 23.77 -17.15
N PRO A 119 -27.56 24.70 -18.07
CA PRO A 119 -27.23 24.39 -19.45
C PRO A 119 -26.00 23.49 -19.56
N ASN A 120 -26.00 22.61 -20.56
CA ASN A 120 -24.88 21.66 -20.82
C ASN A 120 -24.61 20.61 -19.73
N LYS A 121 -25.50 20.43 -18.75
CA LYS A 121 -25.43 19.42 -17.69
C LYS A 121 -24.99 18.05 -18.20
N ASN A 122 -25.71 17.49 -19.18
CA ASN A 122 -25.43 16.16 -19.69
C ASN A 122 -24.04 16.06 -20.37
N PHE A 123 -23.59 17.14 -21.00
CA PHE A 123 -22.26 17.19 -21.60
C PHE A 123 -21.16 17.25 -20.55
N LEU A 124 -21.36 18.03 -19.49
CA LEU A 124 -20.40 18.11 -18.38
C LEU A 124 -20.32 16.79 -17.61
N ILE A 125 -21.45 16.10 -17.40
CA ILE A 125 -21.50 14.76 -16.79
C ILE A 125 -20.71 13.76 -17.65
N ASP A 126 -20.92 13.72 -18.97
CA ASP A 126 -20.17 12.85 -19.89
C ASP A 126 -18.65 13.06 -19.77
N LEU A 127 -18.22 14.34 -19.78
CA LEU A 127 -16.81 14.69 -19.63
C LEU A 127 -16.24 14.23 -18.29
N LYS A 128 -16.96 14.45 -17.18
CA LYS A 128 -16.51 14.09 -15.84
C LYS A 128 -16.37 12.56 -15.64
N ILE A 129 -17.31 11.78 -16.18
CA ILE A 129 -17.22 10.32 -16.13
C ILE A 129 -16.00 9.85 -16.92
N LYS A 130 -15.82 10.33 -18.14
CA LYS A 130 -14.66 9.99 -18.98
C LYS A 130 -13.34 10.36 -18.32
N GLU A 131 -13.26 11.59 -17.81
CA GLU A 131 -12.08 12.05 -17.06
C GLU A 131 -11.77 11.16 -15.85
N LEU A 132 -12.81 10.77 -15.08
CA LEU A 132 -12.66 9.89 -13.93
C LEU A 132 -12.08 8.54 -14.33
N LEU A 133 -12.66 7.88 -15.32
CA LEU A 133 -12.25 6.56 -15.79
C LEU A 133 -10.83 6.58 -16.37
N ILE A 134 -10.48 7.60 -17.15
CA ILE A 134 -9.11 7.79 -17.68
C ILE A 134 -8.11 8.04 -16.56
N LYS A 135 -8.47 8.83 -15.55
CA LYS A 135 -7.58 9.08 -14.39
C LYS A 135 -7.34 7.81 -13.58
N ILE A 136 -8.37 6.98 -13.39
CA ILE A 136 -8.22 5.68 -12.74
C ILE A 136 -7.29 4.79 -13.55
N ASP A 137 -7.47 4.68 -14.86
CA ASP A 137 -6.60 3.88 -15.72
C ASP A 137 -5.13 4.35 -15.64
N ARG A 138 -4.88 5.64 -15.73
CA ARG A 138 -3.52 6.22 -15.60
C ARG A 138 -2.90 5.96 -14.22
N ASP A 139 -3.71 6.03 -13.17
CA ASP A 139 -3.25 5.72 -11.80
C ASP A 139 -2.85 4.25 -11.69
N LEU A 140 -3.56 3.36 -12.38
CA LEU A 140 -3.26 1.93 -12.44
C LEU A 140 -2.06 1.63 -13.36
N VAL A 141 -1.87 2.33 -14.47
CA VAL A 141 -0.67 2.22 -15.33
C VAL A 141 0.58 2.62 -14.54
N SER A 142 0.50 3.72 -13.80
CA SER A 142 1.57 4.11 -12.87
C SER A 142 1.74 3.07 -11.74
N ASP A 143 0.72 2.29 -11.45
CA ASP A 143 0.63 1.28 -10.40
C ASP A 143 1.00 -0.14 -10.86
N ASN A 144 1.13 -0.43 -12.16
CA ASN A 144 1.70 -1.71 -12.60
C ASN A 144 3.15 -1.90 -12.11
N SER A 145 3.85 -0.79 -11.81
CA SER A 145 5.02 -0.79 -10.92
C SER A 145 4.63 -0.85 -9.42
N ASN A 146 3.40 -0.55 -9.02
CA ASN A 146 2.94 -0.32 -7.65
C ASN A 146 2.03 -1.42 -7.07
N ILE A 147 1.35 -2.25 -7.85
CA ILE A 147 0.66 -3.45 -7.32
C ILE A 147 1.70 -4.41 -6.74
N THR A 148 2.78 -4.62 -7.46
CA THR A 148 3.98 -5.28 -6.95
C THR A 148 4.55 -4.50 -5.75
N TYR A 149 4.55 -3.18 -5.77
CA TYR A 149 5.05 -2.32 -4.70
C TYR A 149 4.22 -2.44 -3.42
N LYS A 150 2.88 -2.32 -3.47
CA LYS A 150 2.00 -2.43 -2.28
C LYS A 150 1.96 -3.85 -1.70
N GLN A 151 1.96 -4.88 -2.55
CA GLN A 151 2.06 -6.25 -2.09
C GLN A 151 3.37 -6.52 -1.36
N TYR A 152 4.48 -6.01 -1.89
CA TYR A 152 5.79 -6.24 -1.29
C TYR A 152 6.08 -5.33 -0.11
N ILE A 153 5.61 -4.08 -0.05
CA ILE A 153 5.97 -3.15 1.02
C ILE A 153 5.63 -3.68 2.42
N ASN A 154 4.46 -4.32 2.58
CA ASN A 154 4.06 -4.89 3.87
C ASN A 154 4.91 -6.11 4.22
N VAL A 155 5.18 -6.99 3.26
CA VAL A 155 6.05 -8.16 3.46
C VAL A 155 7.48 -7.71 3.79
N PHE A 156 7.98 -6.68 3.11
CA PHE A 156 9.29 -6.10 3.38
C PHE A 156 9.35 -5.38 4.73
N ARG A 157 8.28 -4.71 5.18
CA ARG A 157 8.17 -4.13 6.53
C ARG A 157 8.22 -5.20 7.61
N LEU A 158 7.51 -6.30 7.43
CA LEU A 158 7.55 -7.45 8.35
C LEU A 158 8.95 -8.06 8.41
N LEU A 159 9.55 -8.33 7.26
CA LEU A 159 10.94 -8.83 7.18
C LEU A 159 11.93 -7.89 7.85
N ARG A 160 11.82 -6.58 7.58
CA ARG A 160 12.67 -5.56 8.21
C ARG A 160 12.48 -5.55 9.73
N GLY A 161 11.23 -5.63 10.20
CA GLY A 161 10.92 -5.75 11.63
C GLY A 161 11.57 -6.98 12.28
N GLU A 162 11.50 -8.14 11.62
CA GLU A 162 12.15 -9.37 12.05
C GLU A 162 13.69 -9.21 12.10
N MET A 163 14.28 -8.64 11.06
CA MET A 163 15.71 -8.35 10.99
C MET A 163 16.17 -7.42 12.12
N LEU A 164 15.42 -6.36 12.39
CA LEU A 164 15.76 -5.38 13.42
C LEU A 164 15.52 -5.87 14.84
N SER A 165 14.62 -6.84 15.04
CA SER A 165 14.40 -7.49 16.34
C SER A 165 15.37 -8.61 16.64
N SER A 166 16.04 -9.17 15.64
CA SER A 166 16.93 -10.33 15.75
C SER A 166 18.33 -10.00 15.22
N LEU A 167 18.99 -8.98 15.80
CA LEU A 167 20.28 -8.47 15.34
C LEU A 167 21.43 -9.47 15.48
N ASN A 168 21.31 -10.43 16.40
CA ASN A 168 22.29 -11.51 16.59
C ASN A 168 22.23 -12.60 15.53
N TYR A 169 21.15 -12.66 14.76
CA TYR A 169 21.04 -13.63 13.66
C TYR A 169 22.00 -13.29 12.53
N ASN A 170 22.58 -14.31 11.89
CA ASN A 170 23.50 -14.12 10.76
C ASN A 170 22.71 -13.89 9.45
N TRP A 171 22.15 -12.71 9.32
CA TRP A 171 21.36 -12.32 8.15
C TRP A 171 22.21 -12.22 6.88
N SER A 172 21.85 -12.98 5.85
CA SER A 172 22.38 -12.81 4.50
C SER A 172 21.31 -12.22 3.56
N VAL A 173 21.74 -11.59 2.46
CA VAL A 173 20.83 -11.10 1.41
C VAL A 173 20.01 -12.25 0.83
N SER A 174 20.66 -13.44 0.67
CA SER A 174 20.00 -14.66 0.19
C SER A 174 18.86 -15.10 1.10
N ASP A 175 19.08 -15.13 2.41
CA ASP A 175 18.05 -15.55 3.38
C ASP A 175 16.88 -14.56 3.41
N MET A 176 17.19 -13.26 3.38
CA MET A 176 16.17 -12.20 3.30
C MET A 176 15.34 -12.31 2.03
N ALA A 177 15.98 -12.52 0.87
CA ALA A 177 15.31 -12.66 -0.43
C ALA A 177 14.40 -13.90 -0.47
N LYS A 178 14.86 -15.04 0.06
CA LYS A 178 14.07 -16.28 0.19
C LYS A 178 12.81 -16.08 1.02
N LYS A 179 12.90 -15.35 2.15
CA LYS A 179 11.75 -15.07 3.03
C LYS A 179 10.62 -14.30 2.34
N VAL A 180 10.93 -13.54 1.30
CA VAL A 180 9.96 -12.78 0.51
C VAL A 180 9.72 -13.38 -0.89
N ASN A 181 10.23 -14.59 -1.15
CA ASN A 181 10.11 -15.31 -2.42
C ASN A 181 10.62 -14.52 -3.64
N LEU A 182 11.78 -13.86 -3.50
CA LEU A 182 12.41 -13.10 -4.57
C LEU A 182 13.83 -13.60 -4.86
N SER A 183 14.35 -13.30 -6.06
CA SER A 183 15.79 -13.37 -6.33
C SER A 183 16.54 -12.28 -5.54
N GLU A 184 17.80 -12.52 -5.20
CA GLU A 184 18.63 -11.56 -4.45
C GLU A 184 18.71 -10.19 -5.14
N SER A 185 18.88 -10.17 -6.45
CA SER A 185 18.96 -8.93 -7.24
C SER A 185 17.66 -8.13 -7.16
N HIS A 186 16.51 -8.80 -7.32
CA HIS A 186 15.20 -8.14 -7.25
C HIS A 186 14.89 -7.66 -5.81
N PHE A 187 15.18 -8.49 -4.81
CA PHE A 187 15.08 -8.12 -3.40
C PHE A 187 15.90 -6.88 -3.07
N PHE A 188 17.17 -6.85 -3.50
CA PHE A 188 18.08 -5.73 -3.22
C PHE A 188 17.55 -4.41 -3.79
N VAL A 189 17.08 -4.43 -5.06
CA VAL A 189 16.52 -3.24 -5.72
C VAL A 189 15.27 -2.75 -5.00
N LEU A 190 14.33 -3.65 -4.68
CA LEU A 190 13.09 -3.29 -3.99
C LEU A 190 13.35 -2.79 -2.56
N TYR A 191 14.24 -3.46 -1.81
CA TYR A 191 14.57 -3.02 -0.45
C TYR A 191 15.12 -1.60 -0.43
N LYS A 192 16.08 -1.30 -1.32
CA LYS A 192 16.64 0.05 -1.46
C LYS A 192 15.58 1.07 -1.89
N LYS A 193 14.67 0.67 -2.78
CA LYS A 193 13.54 1.52 -3.20
C LYS A 193 12.57 1.82 -2.05
N PHE A 194 12.27 0.82 -1.20
CA PHE A 194 11.31 0.96 -0.10
C PHE A 194 11.86 1.75 1.10
N PHE A 195 13.14 1.53 1.43
CA PHE A 195 13.73 2.04 2.67
C PHE A 195 14.86 3.07 2.45
N GLY A 196 15.21 3.36 1.20
CA GLY A 196 16.29 4.31 0.87
C GLY A 196 17.71 3.82 1.18
N ILE A 197 17.85 2.60 1.71
CA ILE A 197 19.10 2.02 2.19
C ILE A 197 19.20 0.55 1.74
N THR A 198 20.42 0.03 1.59
CA THR A 198 20.59 -1.40 1.28
C THR A 198 20.33 -2.29 2.50
N PRO A 199 19.87 -3.55 2.31
CA PRO A 199 19.54 -4.44 3.44
C PRO A 199 20.67 -4.59 4.47
N ILE A 200 21.88 -4.83 3.99
CA ILE A 200 23.06 -5.02 4.87
C ILE A 200 23.47 -3.71 5.56
N ALA A 201 23.38 -2.57 4.86
CA ALA A 201 23.68 -1.29 5.50
C ALA A 201 22.64 -0.94 6.59
N ASP A 202 21.38 -1.28 6.40
CA ASP A 202 20.33 -1.10 7.40
C ASP A 202 20.57 -1.97 8.64
N LEU A 203 20.92 -3.25 8.44
CA LEU A 203 21.32 -4.16 9.54
C LEU A 203 22.54 -3.63 10.30
N ILE A 204 23.59 -3.19 9.60
CA ILE A 204 24.80 -2.64 10.21
C ILE A 204 24.46 -1.40 11.05
N ASN A 205 23.66 -0.47 10.50
CA ASN A 205 23.24 0.73 11.23
C ASN A 205 22.47 0.38 12.50
N ALA A 206 21.57 -0.60 12.43
CA ALA A 206 20.81 -1.04 13.59
C ALA A 206 21.71 -1.69 14.66
N ARG A 207 22.66 -2.55 14.25
CA ARG A 207 23.67 -3.13 15.15
C ARG A 207 24.50 -2.04 15.84
N LEU A 208 24.98 -1.05 15.08
CA LEU A 208 25.79 0.03 15.65
C LEU A 208 25.01 0.95 16.59
N ASN A 209 23.74 1.25 16.29
CA ASN A 209 22.89 2.01 17.19
C ASN A 209 22.64 1.26 18.51
N ASN A 210 22.42 -0.07 18.44
CA ASN A 210 22.31 -0.91 19.63
C ASN A 210 23.64 -0.98 20.39
N ALA A 211 24.77 -1.10 19.67
CA ALA A 211 26.11 -1.07 20.28
C ALA A 211 26.33 0.22 21.10
N LYS A 212 25.98 1.38 20.55
CA LYS A 212 26.08 2.66 21.27
C LYS A 212 25.29 2.64 22.58
N ASN A 213 24.05 2.13 22.55
CA ASN A 213 23.21 2.01 23.75
C ASN A 213 23.84 1.03 24.77
N MET A 214 24.32 -0.14 24.34
CA MET A 214 24.95 -1.12 25.23
C MET A 214 26.24 -0.56 25.84
N LEU A 215 27.04 0.17 25.08
CA LEU A 215 28.26 0.82 25.56
C LEU A 215 28.01 1.87 26.65
N LEU A 216 26.85 2.54 26.60
CA LEU A 216 26.49 3.60 27.56
C LEU A 216 25.76 3.08 28.80
N PHE A 217 24.90 2.09 28.64
CA PHE A 217 23.96 1.68 29.67
C PHE A 217 24.20 0.29 30.25
N LYS A 218 25.03 -0.52 29.58
CA LYS A 218 25.39 -1.87 30.06
C LYS A 218 26.90 -1.96 30.38
N ASN A 219 27.20 -2.58 31.49
CA ASN A 219 28.60 -2.82 31.86
C ASN A 219 29.10 -4.17 31.27
N LEU A 220 29.02 -4.28 29.92
CA LEU A 220 29.41 -5.48 29.19
C LEU A 220 30.81 -5.32 28.58
N LEU A 221 31.51 -6.44 28.40
CA LEU A 221 32.77 -6.46 27.65
C LEU A 221 32.49 -6.14 26.17
N ILE A 222 33.50 -5.63 25.47
CA ILE A 222 33.36 -5.33 24.03
C ILE A 222 33.08 -6.58 23.22
N ASP A 223 33.66 -7.72 23.64
CA ASP A 223 33.44 -9.05 23.06
C ASP A 223 31.95 -9.49 23.19
N ASP A 224 31.39 -9.32 24.39
CA ASP A 224 30.00 -9.69 24.66
C ASP A 224 29.03 -8.84 23.78
N ILE A 225 29.30 -7.53 23.69
CA ILE A 225 28.51 -6.63 22.82
C ILE A 225 28.61 -7.07 21.36
N ALA A 226 29.83 -7.41 20.87
CA ALA A 226 29.99 -7.89 19.51
C ALA A 226 29.18 -9.18 19.26
N THR A 227 29.25 -10.12 20.17
CA THR A 227 28.52 -11.39 20.10
C THR A 227 27.00 -11.19 20.17
N GLU A 228 26.50 -10.38 21.12
CA GLU A 228 25.05 -10.07 21.23
C GLU A 228 24.49 -9.39 19.97
N LEU A 229 25.33 -8.71 19.21
CA LEU A 229 24.96 -8.05 17.96
C LEU A 229 25.22 -8.90 16.70
N GLY A 230 25.60 -10.17 16.85
CA GLY A 230 25.78 -11.12 15.75
C GLY A 230 27.05 -10.92 14.94
N TYR A 231 28.11 -10.41 15.56
CA TYR A 231 29.44 -10.41 14.97
C TYR A 231 30.21 -11.66 15.38
N ASN A 232 30.65 -12.44 14.40
CA ASN A 232 31.46 -13.64 14.64
C ASN A 232 32.89 -13.31 15.08
N ASN A 233 33.32 -12.05 14.97
CA ASN A 233 34.66 -11.60 15.29
C ASN A 233 34.65 -10.16 15.81
N THR A 234 35.13 -9.98 17.04
CA THR A 234 35.22 -8.69 17.72
C THR A 234 36.08 -7.67 16.95
N THR A 235 37.16 -8.14 16.32
CA THR A 235 38.01 -7.25 15.50
C THR A 235 37.25 -6.68 14.32
N HIS A 236 36.34 -7.45 13.68
CA HIS A 236 35.49 -6.98 12.63
C HIS A 236 34.49 -5.94 13.15
N PHE A 237 33.87 -6.19 14.29
CA PHE A 237 32.99 -5.22 14.96
C PHE A 237 33.71 -3.90 15.26
N ILE A 238 34.91 -3.96 15.88
CA ILE A 238 35.68 -2.76 16.22
C ILE A 238 36.06 -1.95 14.99
N ARG A 239 36.48 -2.59 13.90
CA ARG A 239 36.79 -1.92 12.62
C ARG A 239 35.58 -1.26 12.02
N GLN A 240 34.44 -1.98 11.97
CA GLN A 240 33.21 -1.46 11.39
C GLN A 240 32.63 -0.32 12.24
N PHE A 241 32.64 -0.43 13.56
CA PHE A 241 32.22 0.62 14.46
C PHE A 241 33.10 1.87 14.28
N LYS A 242 34.43 1.73 14.27
CA LYS A 242 35.36 2.85 14.06
C LYS A 242 35.17 3.50 12.69
N SER A 243 34.95 2.72 11.63
CA SER A 243 34.74 3.24 10.28
C SER A 243 33.49 4.12 10.17
N LEU A 244 32.40 3.77 10.87
CA LEU A 244 31.11 4.48 10.76
C LEU A 244 30.87 5.50 11.88
N VAL A 245 31.49 5.33 13.05
CA VAL A 245 31.34 6.23 14.21
C VAL A 245 32.55 7.17 14.38
N GLY A 246 33.67 6.87 13.73
CA GLY A 246 34.90 7.67 13.76
C GLY A 246 35.89 7.30 14.89
N ILE A 247 35.41 6.65 15.95
CA ILE A 247 36.22 6.23 17.12
C ILE A 247 35.93 4.79 17.48
N THR A 248 36.85 4.13 18.24
CA THR A 248 36.63 2.74 18.68
C THR A 248 35.51 2.63 19.73
N PRO A 249 34.88 1.45 19.91
CA PRO A 249 33.86 1.23 20.94
C PRO A 249 34.37 1.61 22.36
N SER A 250 35.60 1.26 22.71
CA SER A 250 36.20 1.61 24.00
C SER A 250 36.37 3.13 24.19
N GLN A 251 36.83 3.81 23.14
CA GLN A 251 36.94 5.29 23.14
C GLN A 251 35.56 5.94 23.24
N TYR A 252 34.55 5.39 22.54
CA TYR A 252 33.18 5.86 22.60
C TYR A 252 32.62 5.75 24.03
N ARG A 253 32.79 4.58 24.67
CA ARG A 253 32.40 4.37 26.07
C ARG A 253 33.04 5.40 26.99
N LYS A 254 34.38 5.52 26.95
CA LYS A 254 35.13 6.44 27.81
C LYS A 254 34.70 7.90 27.63
N LYS A 255 34.53 8.34 26.39
CA LYS A 255 34.12 9.70 26.06
C LYS A 255 32.73 10.08 26.62
N HIS A 256 31.80 9.13 26.64
CA HIS A 256 30.40 9.40 27.03
C HIS A 256 30.09 8.99 28.48
N GLN A 257 30.91 8.14 29.13
CA GLN A 257 30.78 7.85 30.56
C GLN A 257 31.29 9.01 31.44
N ASN A 258 32.32 9.71 30.97
CA ASN A 258 32.88 10.88 31.69
C ASN A 258 31.96 12.14 31.59
N ASN A 259 30.89 12.09 30.83
CA ASN A 259 29.92 13.19 30.67
C ASN A 259 28.57 12.88 31.37
N LYS A 260 28.53 11.92 32.29
CA LYS A 260 27.37 11.81 33.20
C LYS A 260 27.56 12.81 34.34
N PRO A 261 26.54 13.67 34.61
CA PRO A 261 26.58 14.62 35.71
C PRO A 261 26.63 13.91 37.06
#